data_f2bedfcdeaf3a6365ff9e898a2348733
#
_entry.id   f2bedfcdeaf3a6365ff9e898a2348733
#
_cell.length_a   1.000
_cell.length_b   1.000
_cell.length_c   1.000
_cell.angle_alpha   90.00
_cell.angle_beta   90.00
_cell.angle_gamma   90.00
#
_symmetry.space_group_name_H-M   'P 1'
#
loop_
_entity.id
_entity.type
_entity.pdbx_description
1 polymer ?
#
loop_
_entity_poly.entity_id
_entity_poly.type
_entity_poly.pdbx_seq_one_letter_code
_entity_poly.pdbx_strand_id
1 'polypeptide(L)'
;MNFLSYLINGISLGSVYAIIALGYTMVYGIAKMLNFAHGDVIMIGCYVVFLAMSGQGISPLPAVVLSIIVCTVLGIVVEKIAYKPLRRATPLAVLITAIGVSYFLQNAALLLFGADTKSFSSVVSLPSLKLADGALTISGTTIVTVLACVVIMIALMLFIKKTKAGQAMLAVSEDKDAAQLMGVNVNATISLTFAIGSGLAAIAGVLFCSAYPTLTPYTGSMPGIKAFPAAVFGGIGSIPGALIGGILLGIIEILGRAYISSQLSDAIVFAVLIVVLLVKPTGILGKQIHEKV
;
A
#
# COMPACT_ATOMS: atom_id res chain seq x y z
N MET A 1 24.76 -11.30 15.38
CA MET A 1 24.25 -11.54 14.03
C MET A 1 22.74 -11.48 13.92
N ASN A 2 21.99 -11.98 14.89
CA ASN A 2 20.51 -11.95 14.86
C ASN A 2 19.92 -10.52 14.67
N PHE A 3 20.48 -9.49 15.31
CA PHE A 3 19.96 -8.12 15.18
C PHE A 3 20.01 -7.61 13.74
N LEU A 4 21.12 -7.84 13.00
CA LEU A 4 21.23 -7.41 11.61
C LEU A 4 20.25 -8.16 10.70
N SER A 5 20.02 -9.45 10.95
CA SER A 5 19.00 -10.23 10.24
C SER A 5 17.58 -9.68 10.49
N TYR A 6 17.25 -9.34 11.75
CA TYR A 6 15.97 -8.71 12.07
C TYR A 6 15.81 -7.34 11.43
N LEU A 7 16.88 -6.54 11.40
CA LEU A 7 16.86 -5.24 10.73
C LEU A 7 16.58 -5.37 9.23
N ILE A 8 17.24 -6.30 8.54
CA ILE A 8 17.05 -6.57 7.11
C ILE A 8 15.63 -7.05 6.84
N ASN A 9 15.10 -7.97 7.65
CA ASN A 9 13.72 -8.42 7.54
C ASN A 9 12.73 -7.29 7.83
N GLY A 10 13.04 -6.41 8.78
CA GLY A 10 12.26 -5.22 9.09
C GLY A 10 12.22 -4.23 7.92
N ILE A 11 13.35 -4.00 7.26
CA ILE A 11 13.43 -3.18 6.04
C ILE A 11 12.62 -3.84 4.90
N SER A 12 12.70 -5.16 4.75
CA SER A 12 11.91 -5.89 3.75
C SER A 12 10.41 -5.73 3.95
N LEU A 13 9.91 -6.04 5.14
CA LEU A 13 8.50 -5.88 5.49
C LEU A 13 8.08 -4.41 5.42
N GLY A 14 8.91 -3.52 5.92
CA GLY A 14 8.69 -2.08 5.86
C GLY A 14 8.63 -1.52 4.45
N SER A 15 9.37 -2.10 3.50
CA SER A 15 9.30 -1.73 2.08
C SER A 15 7.95 -2.12 1.47
N VAL A 16 7.37 -3.26 1.85
CA VAL A 16 6.00 -3.62 1.45
C VAL A 16 5.01 -2.60 2.02
N TYR A 17 5.09 -2.31 3.32
CA TYR A 17 4.23 -1.30 3.94
C TYR A 17 4.40 0.07 3.30
N ALA A 18 5.62 0.44 2.92
CA ALA A 18 5.88 1.69 2.22
C ALA A 18 5.19 1.76 0.86
N ILE A 19 5.21 0.69 0.04
CA ILE A 19 4.52 0.66 -1.25
C ILE A 19 3.00 0.78 -1.05
N ILE A 20 2.43 0.10 -0.05
CA ILE A 20 1.01 0.21 0.28
C ILE A 20 0.70 1.64 0.78
N ALA A 21 1.52 2.19 1.67
CA ALA A 21 1.38 3.54 2.22
C ALA A 21 1.50 4.62 1.14
N LEU A 22 2.31 4.41 0.09
CA LEU A 22 2.35 5.28 -1.08
C LEU A 22 0.98 5.34 -1.78
N GLY A 23 0.30 4.19 -1.93
CA GLY A 23 -1.06 4.14 -2.47
C GLY A 23 -2.06 4.93 -1.60
N TYR A 24 -2.03 4.75 -0.28
CA TYR A 24 -2.85 5.53 0.66
C TYR A 24 -2.55 7.03 0.59
N THR A 25 -1.26 7.38 0.62
CA THR A 25 -0.79 8.78 0.58
C THR A 25 -1.23 9.47 -0.72
N MET A 26 -1.19 8.76 -1.85
CA MET A 26 -1.69 9.29 -3.12
C MET A 26 -3.19 9.57 -3.07
N VAL A 27 -3.99 8.57 -2.66
CA VAL A 27 -5.46 8.71 -2.63
C VAL A 27 -5.88 9.76 -1.61
N TYR A 28 -5.42 9.68 -0.38
CA TYR A 28 -5.80 10.63 0.65
C TYR A 28 -5.21 12.03 0.40
N GLY A 29 -3.98 12.12 -0.03
CA GLY A 29 -3.33 13.41 -0.33
C GLY A 29 -4.07 14.23 -1.38
N ILE A 30 -4.62 13.57 -2.40
CA ILE A 30 -5.25 14.23 -3.56
C ILE A 30 -6.77 14.25 -3.44
N ALA A 31 -7.40 13.10 -3.17
CA ALA A 31 -8.87 13.01 -3.08
C ALA A 31 -9.42 13.46 -1.72
N LYS A 32 -8.59 13.48 -0.65
CA LYS A 32 -8.97 13.72 0.74
C LYS A 32 -9.99 12.69 1.26
N MET A 33 -9.92 11.46 0.77
CA MET A 33 -10.82 10.36 1.10
C MET A 33 -10.02 9.15 1.58
N LEU A 34 -10.43 8.55 2.70
CA LEU A 34 -9.84 7.31 3.20
C LEU A 34 -10.38 6.12 2.39
N ASN A 35 -9.48 5.25 1.93
CA ASN A 35 -9.83 4.05 1.19
C ASN A 35 -9.43 2.79 1.96
N PHE A 36 -10.25 2.33 2.91
CA PHE A 36 -9.97 1.10 3.65
C PHE A 36 -10.09 -0.18 2.79
N ALA A 37 -10.77 -0.11 1.64
CA ALA A 37 -10.79 -1.21 0.67
C ALA A 37 -9.44 -1.42 -0.04
N HIS A 38 -8.45 -0.56 0.20
CA HIS A 38 -7.12 -0.67 -0.42
C HIS A 38 -6.41 -1.99 -0.08
N GLY A 39 -6.59 -2.49 1.16
CA GLY A 39 -6.12 -3.81 1.56
C GLY A 39 -6.74 -4.95 0.75
N ASP A 40 -8.02 -4.83 0.40
CA ASP A 40 -8.71 -5.87 -0.37
C ASP A 40 -8.31 -5.85 -1.85
N VAL A 41 -7.90 -4.70 -2.38
CA VAL A 41 -7.25 -4.62 -3.70
C VAL A 41 -5.92 -5.40 -3.70
N ILE A 42 -5.15 -5.35 -2.61
CA ILE A 42 -3.95 -6.18 -2.41
C ILE A 42 -4.30 -7.66 -2.56
N MET A 43 -5.32 -8.11 -1.84
CA MET A 43 -5.82 -9.49 -1.87
C MET A 43 -6.23 -9.92 -3.29
N ILE A 44 -7.04 -9.11 -3.98
CA ILE A 44 -7.46 -9.40 -5.37
C ILE A 44 -6.24 -9.52 -6.29
N GLY A 45 -5.25 -8.62 -6.15
CA GLY A 45 -4.01 -8.68 -6.92
C GLY A 45 -3.26 -10.02 -6.73
N CYS A 46 -3.19 -10.52 -5.49
CA CYS A 46 -2.60 -11.82 -5.20
C CYS A 46 -3.40 -12.98 -5.80
N TYR A 47 -4.73 -12.95 -5.74
CA TYR A 47 -5.58 -13.98 -6.37
C TYR A 47 -5.43 -13.99 -7.90
N VAL A 48 -5.33 -12.85 -8.54
CA VAL A 48 -5.09 -12.78 -10.01
C VAL A 48 -3.79 -13.46 -10.39
N VAL A 49 -2.69 -13.19 -9.65
CA VAL A 49 -1.40 -13.86 -9.90
C VAL A 49 -1.49 -15.35 -9.60
N PHE A 50 -2.11 -15.72 -8.50
CA PHE A 50 -2.29 -17.14 -8.13
C PHE A 50 -3.03 -17.90 -9.22
N LEU A 51 -4.16 -17.38 -9.71
CA LEU A 51 -4.94 -18.02 -10.77
C LEU A 51 -4.19 -18.06 -12.09
N ALA A 52 -3.48 -17.01 -12.45
CA ALA A 52 -2.70 -16.94 -13.69
C ALA A 52 -1.56 -17.97 -13.67
N MET A 53 -0.83 -18.08 -12.57
CA MET A 53 0.32 -18.98 -12.47
C MET A 53 -0.12 -20.44 -12.24
N SER A 54 -1.02 -20.70 -11.25
CA SER A 54 -1.42 -22.05 -10.88
C SER A 54 -2.50 -22.63 -11.76
N GLY A 55 -3.42 -21.80 -12.29
CA GLY A 55 -4.54 -22.27 -13.11
C GLY A 55 -4.22 -22.35 -14.59
N GLN A 56 -3.43 -21.41 -15.11
CA GLN A 56 -3.16 -21.30 -16.56
C GLN A 56 -1.69 -21.47 -16.93
N GLY A 57 -0.80 -21.71 -15.97
CA GLY A 57 0.63 -21.89 -16.23
C GLY A 57 1.34 -20.66 -16.81
N ILE A 58 0.77 -19.46 -16.59
CA ILE A 58 1.36 -18.21 -17.09
C ILE A 58 2.64 -17.92 -16.29
N SER A 59 3.69 -17.48 -16.99
CA SER A 59 4.95 -17.12 -16.34
C SER A 59 4.77 -15.93 -15.37
N PRO A 60 5.64 -15.79 -14.35
CA PRO A 60 5.45 -14.81 -13.27
C PRO A 60 5.28 -13.37 -13.75
N LEU A 61 6.11 -12.91 -14.68
CA LEU A 61 6.10 -11.51 -15.12
C LEU A 61 4.79 -11.08 -15.78
N PRO A 62 4.24 -11.79 -16.80
CA PRO A 62 2.91 -11.51 -17.33
C PRO A 62 1.79 -11.61 -16.30
N ALA A 63 1.88 -12.55 -15.34
CA ALA A 63 0.89 -12.66 -14.26
C ALA A 63 0.85 -11.40 -13.39
N VAL A 64 2.02 -10.82 -13.05
CA VAL A 64 2.11 -9.56 -12.33
C VAL A 64 1.53 -8.40 -13.13
N VAL A 65 1.84 -8.31 -14.43
CA VAL A 65 1.29 -7.26 -15.30
C VAL A 65 -0.24 -7.37 -15.37
N LEU A 66 -0.78 -8.60 -15.51
CA LEU A 66 -2.21 -8.84 -15.48
C LEU A 66 -2.84 -8.39 -14.16
N SER A 67 -2.20 -8.70 -13.04
CA SER A 67 -2.64 -8.27 -11.71
C SER A 67 -2.69 -6.75 -11.59
N ILE A 68 -1.66 -6.04 -12.06
CA ILE A 68 -1.63 -4.58 -12.06
C ILE A 68 -2.80 -4.02 -12.89
N ILE A 69 -3.05 -4.55 -14.08
CA ILE A 69 -4.14 -4.11 -14.94
C ILE A 69 -5.50 -4.33 -14.26
N VAL A 70 -5.75 -5.54 -13.74
CA VAL A 70 -7.02 -5.89 -13.07
C VAL A 70 -7.25 -5.00 -11.85
N CYS A 71 -6.24 -4.83 -10.99
CA CYS A 71 -6.36 -3.98 -9.80
C CYS A 71 -6.53 -2.49 -10.16
N THR A 72 -5.87 -2.01 -11.21
CA THR A 72 -6.05 -0.64 -11.71
C THR A 72 -7.49 -0.41 -12.18
N VAL A 73 -8.05 -1.34 -12.95
CA VAL A 73 -9.46 -1.29 -13.39
C VAL A 73 -10.39 -1.36 -12.19
N LEU A 74 -10.15 -2.29 -11.26
CA LEU A 74 -10.93 -2.41 -10.02
C LEU A 74 -10.91 -1.10 -9.23
N GLY A 75 -9.76 -0.46 -9.08
CA GLY A 75 -9.63 0.83 -8.38
C GLY A 75 -10.47 1.93 -9.03
N ILE A 76 -10.48 2.01 -10.37
CA ILE A 76 -11.32 2.96 -11.12
C ILE A 76 -12.81 2.64 -10.91
N VAL A 77 -13.19 1.37 -10.93
CA VAL A 77 -14.58 0.93 -10.73
C VAL A 77 -15.05 1.28 -9.32
N VAL A 78 -14.26 0.93 -8.31
CA VAL A 78 -14.53 1.27 -6.90
C VAL A 78 -14.65 2.79 -6.72
N GLU A 79 -13.73 3.56 -7.31
CA GLU A 79 -13.83 5.02 -7.26
C GLU A 79 -15.12 5.53 -7.87
N LYS A 80 -15.45 5.10 -9.08
CA LYS A 80 -16.63 5.61 -9.80
C LYS A 80 -17.94 5.22 -9.12
N ILE A 81 -18.05 4.00 -8.60
CA ILE A 81 -19.31 3.48 -8.03
C ILE A 81 -19.48 3.91 -6.57
N ALA A 82 -18.42 3.76 -5.75
CA ALA A 82 -18.52 3.94 -4.31
C ALA A 82 -18.10 5.33 -3.84
N TYR A 83 -17.00 5.89 -4.37
CA TYR A 83 -16.42 7.13 -3.84
C TYR A 83 -16.88 8.39 -4.56
N LYS A 84 -17.05 8.35 -5.87
CA LYS A 84 -17.46 9.53 -6.66
C LYS A 84 -18.79 10.12 -6.20
N PRO A 85 -19.85 9.34 -5.87
CA PRO A 85 -21.10 9.90 -5.35
C PRO A 85 -20.93 10.60 -4.00
N LEU A 86 -19.94 10.18 -3.20
CA LEU A 86 -19.71 10.64 -1.84
C LEU A 86 -18.72 11.80 -1.69
N ARG A 87 -18.26 12.40 -2.79
CA ARG A 87 -17.24 13.47 -2.75
C ARG A 87 -17.67 14.74 -2.02
N ARG A 88 -18.99 14.95 -1.86
CA ARG A 88 -19.58 16.05 -1.09
C ARG A 88 -20.22 15.59 0.22
N ALA A 89 -20.14 14.30 0.53
CA ALA A 89 -20.68 13.73 1.74
C ALA A 89 -19.76 13.97 2.95
N THR A 90 -20.27 13.68 4.14
CA THR A 90 -19.48 13.77 5.37
C THR A 90 -18.33 12.74 5.36
N PRO A 91 -17.19 13.01 6.03
CA PRO A 91 -16.09 12.05 6.15
C PRO A 91 -16.53 10.69 6.72
N LEU A 92 -17.54 10.70 7.61
CA LEU A 92 -18.11 9.48 8.20
C LEU A 92 -18.81 8.61 7.14
N ALA A 93 -19.58 9.21 6.21
CA ALA A 93 -20.23 8.46 5.13
C ALA A 93 -19.22 7.80 4.20
N VAL A 94 -18.11 8.50 3.88
CA VAL A 94 -17.02 7.95 3.10
C VAL A 94 -16.35 6.77 3.82
N LEU A 95 -16.12 6.92 5.13
CA LEU A 95 -15.52 5.88 5.96
C LEU A 95 -16.37 4.60 5.99
N ILE A 96 -17.68 4.75 6.26
CA ILE A 96 -18.63 3.61 6.30
C ILE A 96 -18.68 2.93 4.93
N THR A 97 -18.72 3.70 3.84
CA THR A 97 -18.71 3.13 2.48
C THR A 97 -17.40 2.39 2.19
N ALA A 98 -16.26 2.93 2.61
CA ALA A 98 -14.97 2.26 2.45
C ALA A 98 -14.94 0.90 3.15
N ILE A 99 -15.48 0.82 4.37
CA ILE A 99 -15.62 -0.44 5.12
C ILE A 99 -16.61 -1.38 4.40
N GLY A 100 -17.73 -0.85 3.91
CA GLY A 100 -18.71 -1.64 3.14
C GLY A 100 -18.11 -2.26 1.88
N VAL A 101 -17.32 -1.50 1.11
CA VAL A 101 -16.62 -1.99 -0.07
C VAL A 101 -15.59 -3.06 0.32
N SER A 102 -14.85 -2.85 1.43
CA SER A 102 -13.90 -3.83 1.95
C SER A 102 -14.59 -5.18 2.24
N TYR A 103 -15.65 -5.18 3.03
CA TYR A 103 -16.40 -6.39 3.33
C TYR A 103 -17.04 -7.02 2.08
N PHE A 104 -17.52 -6.21 1.15
CA PHE A 104 -18.04 -6.72 -0.12
C PHE A 104 -16.96 -7.49 -0.89
N LEU A 105 -15.76 -6.92 -1.05
CA LEU A 105 -14.66 -7.57 -1.77
C LEU A 105 -14.18 -8.85 -1.05
N GLN A 106 -14.09 -8.85 0.28
CA GLN A 106 -13.71 -10.02 1.07
C GLN A 106 -14.73 -11.16 0.90
N ASN A 107 -16.03 -10.85 1.03
CA ASN A 107 -17.08 -11.85 0.89
C ASN A 107 -17.21 -12.34 -0.57
N ALA A 108 -17.03 -11.46 -1.56
CA ALA A 108 -16.97 -11.87 -2.95
C ALA A 108 -15.78 -12.82 -3.20
N ALA A 109 -14.61 -12.52 -2.65
CA ALA A 109 -13.46 -13.40 -2.75
C ALA A 109 -13.69 -14.75 -2.05
N LEU A 110 -14.34 -14.73 -0.87
CA LEU A 110 -14.71 -15.95 -0.14
C LEU A 110 -15.65 -16.84 -0.96
N LEU A 111 -16.64 -16.27 -1.62
CA LEU A 111 -17.58 -17.00 -2.47
C LEU A 111 -16.92 -17.53 -3.76
N LEU A 112 -16.03 -16.75 -4.38
CA LEU A 112 -15.41 -17.11 -5.64
C LEU A 112 -14.22 -18.06 -5.49
N PHE A 113 -13.42 -17.92 -4.43
CA PHE A 113 -12.15 -18.65 -4.26
C PHE A 113 -12.17 -19.64 -3.09
N GLY A 114 -13.22 -19.59 -2.25
CA GLY A 114 -13.36 -20.43 -1.05
C GLY A 114 -12.60 -19.87 0.15
N ALA A 115 -12.80 -20.48 1.31
CA ALA A 115 -12.19 -20.10 2.59
C ALA A 115 -10.78 -20.70 2.80
N ASP A 116 -10.41 -21.70 2.00
CA ASP A 116 -9.17 -22.46 2.19
C ASP A 116 -7.95 -21.59 1.93
N THR A 117 -6.93 -21.77 2.76
CA THR A 117 -5.62 -21.15 2.52
C THR A 117 -4.97 -21.74 1.27
N LYS A 118 -4.63 -20.90 0.32
CA LYS A 118 -3.91 -21.30 -0.89
C LYS A 118 -2.41 -21.06 -0.69
N SER A 119 -1.58 -21.96 -1.21
CA SER A 119 -0.13 -21.78 -1.25
C SER A 119 0.25 -20.91 -2.42
N PHE A 120 0.86 -19.76 -2.16
CA PHE A 120 1.28 -18.80 -3.19
C PHE A 120 2.70 -19.13 -3.66
N SER A 121 2.88 -19.37 -4.95
CA SER A 121 4.20 -19.56 -5.55
C SER A 121 4.89 -18.19 -5.68
N SER A 122 6.12 -18.07 -5.14
CA SER A 122 6.87 -16.82 -5.25
C SER A 122 7.10 -16.44 -6.71
N VAL A 123 6.84 -15.18 -7.02
CA VAL A 123 7.12 -14.59 -8.34
C VAL A 123 8.61 -14.28 -8.51
N VAL A 124 9.32 -14.18 -7.38
CA VAL A 124 10.74 -13.85 -7.34
C VAL A 124 11.56 -15.14 -7.32
N SER A 125 12.35 -15.38 -8.36
CA SER A 125 13.21 -16.54 -8.53
C SER A 125 14.68 -16.27 -8.18
N LEU A 126 15.01 -15.10 -7.62
CA LEU A 126 16.40 -14.78 -7.27
C LEU A 126 16.89 -15.63 -6.09
N PRO A 127 18.10 -16.20 -6.19
CA PRO A 127 18.69 -16.95 -5.08
C PRO A 127 18.99 -16.04 -3.88
N SER A 128 18.99 -16.63 -2.69
CA SER A 128 19.37 -15.89 -1.48
C SER A 128 20.88 -15.60 -1.48
N LEU A 129 21.25 -14.37 -1.12
CA LEU A 129 22.63 -13.98 -0.91
C LEU A 129 23.08 -14.41 0.49
N LYS A 130 24.15 -15.21 0.55
CA LYS A 130 24.80 -15.62 1.79
C LYS A 130 26.05 -14.77 2.00
N LEU A 131 26.05 -13.97 3.07
CA LEU A 131 27.20 -13.17 3.48
C LEU A 131 27.81 -13.73 4.76
N ALA A 132 29.08 -13.41 5.02
CA ALA A 132 29.82 -13.81 6.21
C ALA A 132 29.72 -15.33 6.48
N ASP A 133 30.17 -16.16 5.50
CA ASP A 133 30.17 -17.62 5.57
C ASP A 133 28.81 -18.26 5.91
N GLY A 134 27.72 -17.64 5.46
CA GLY A 134 26.35 -18.10 5.69
C GLY A 134 25.71 -17.63 6.99
N ALA A 135 26.39 -16.84 7.79
CA ALA A 135 25.86 -16.28 9.03
C ALA A 135 24.78 -15.20 8.82
N LEU A 136 24.75 -14.58 7.64
CA LEU A 136 23.71 -13.62 7.22
C LEU A 136 23.15 -14.05 5.86
N THR A 137 21.87 -14.40 5.83
CA THR A 137 21.18 -14.76 4.58
C THR A 137 20.14 -13.70 4.25
N ILE A 138 20.28 -13.09 3.08
CA ILE A 138 19.31 -12.13 2.53
C ILE A 138 18.52 -12.82 1.44
N SER A 139 17.19 -12.94 1.58
CA SER A 139 16.36 -13.59 0.56
C SER A 139 16.32 -12.76 -0.73
N GLY A 140 16.22 -13.43 -1.88
CA GLY A 140 16.04 -12.74 -3.16
C GLY A 140 14.77 -11.87 -3.18
N THR A 141 13.72 -12.29 -2.50
CA THR A 141 12.49 -11.52 -2.33
C THR A 141 12.73 -10.20 -1.59
N THR A 142 13.55 -10.21 -0.54
CA THR A 142 13.93 -8.99 0.19
C THR A 142 14.60 -7.98 -0.74
N ILE A 143 15.58 -8.43 -1.54
CA ILE A 143 16.31 -7.56 -2.46
C ILE A 143 15.37 -6.92 -3.49
N VAL A 144 14.51 -7.74 -4.10
CA VAL A 144 13.54 -7.26 -5.09
C VAL A 144 12.54 -6.28 -4.46
N THR A 145 12.07 -6.58 -3.26
CA THR A 145 11.09 -5.73 -2.55
C THR A 145 11.66 -4.36 -2.22
N VAL A 146 12.88 -4.31 -1.68
CA VAL A 146 13.54 -3.03 -1.35
C VAL A 146 13.83 -2.24 -2.62
N LEU A 147 14.36 -2.89 -3.65
CA LEU A 147 14.65 -2.25 -4.94
C LEU A 147 13.37 -1.72 -5.59
N ALA A 148 12.30 -2.53 -5.65
CA ALA A 148 11.01 -2.12 -6.18
C ALA A 148 10.44 -0.92 -5.42
N CYS A 149 10.54 -0.91 -4.09
CA CYS A 149 10.07 0.19 -3.25
C CYS A 149 10.79 1.50 -3.61
N VAL A 150 12.11 1.48 -3.72
CA VAL A 150 12.91 2.67 -4.08
C VAL A 150 12.59 3.14 -5.51
N VAL A 151 12.53 2.22 -6.47
CA VAL A 151 12.21 2.54 -7.87
C VAL A 151 10.81 3.14 -7.98
N ILE A 152 9.82 2.56 -7.33
CA ILE A 152 8.43 3.07 -7.32
C ILE A 152 8.38 4.46 -6.70
N MET A 153 9.07 4.70 -5.56
CA MET A 153 9.12 6.01 -4.93
C MET A 153 9.70 7.06 -5.89
N ILE A 154 10.85 6.76 -6.52
CA ILE A 154 11.50 7.69 -7.46
C ILE A 154 10.58 7.94 -8.67
N ALA A 155 10.00 6.89 -9.24
CA ALA A 155 9.10 6.99 -10.37
C ALA A 155 7.87 7.86 -10.05
N LEU A 156 7.24 7.68 -8.88
CA LEU A 156 6.11 8.50 -8.42
C LEU A 156 6.52 9.95 -8.20
N MET A 157 7.67 10.20 -7.58
CA MET A 157 8.17 11.57 -7.38
C MET A 157 8.41 12.28 -8.72
N LEU A 158 9.02 11.59 -9.69
CA LEU A 158 9.24 12.13 -11.03
C LEU A 158 7.91 12.34 -11.77
N PHE A 159 7.00 11.38 -11.68
CA PHE A 159 5.66 11.48 -12.29
C PHE A 159 4.92 12.71 -11.77
N ILE A 160 4.84 12.90 -10.45
CA ILE A 160 4.12 14.02 -9.86
C ILE A 160 4.78 15.37 -10.19
N LYS A 161 6.12 15.45 -10.16
CA LYS A 161 6.82 16.72 -10.38
C LYS A 161 6.95 17.09 -11.84
N LYS A 162 7.06 16.12 -12.76
CA LYS A 162 7.45 16.37 -14.15
C LYS A 162 6.34 16.14 -15.18
N THR A 163 5.20 15.52 -14.81
CA THR A 163 4.12 15.27 -15.77
C THR A 163 2.95 16.22 -15.56
N LYS A 164 2.22 16.53 -16.66
CA LYS A 164 0.98 17.34 -16.60
C LYS A 164 -0.07 16.71 -15.67
N ALA A 165 -0.19 15.36 -15.70
CA ALA A 165 -1.11 14.63 -14.82
C ALA A 165 -0.70 14.75 -13.36
N GLY A 166 0.59 14.65 -13.04
CA GLY A 166 1.11 14.85 -11.68
C GLY A 166 0.91 16.26 -11.17
N GLN A 167 1.14 17.28 -12.01
CA GLN A 167 0.87 18.68 -11.66
C GLN A 167 -0.62 18.93 -11.45
N ALA A 168 -1.49 18.32 -12.26
CA ALA A 168 -2.94 18.35 -12.04
C ALA A 168 -3.33 17.72 -10.69
N MET A 169 -2.68 16.62 -10.30
CA MET A 169 -2.88 16.00 -8.98
C MET A 169 -2.46 16.95 -7.85
N LEU A 170 -1.33 17.64 -7.96
CA LEU A 170 -0.90 18.65 -6.98
C LEU A 170 -1.90 19.80 -6.88
N ALA A 171 -2.35 20.35 -8.01
CA ALA A 171 -3.34 21.43 -8.02
C ALA A 171 -4.66 20.99 -7.33
N VAL A 172 -5.17 19.80 -7.64
CA VAL A 172 -6.38 19.23 -7.02
C VAL A 172 -6.18 18.96 -5.51
N SER A 173 -4.96 18.65 -5.08
CA SER A 173 -4.65 18.40 -3.65
C SER A 173 -4.68 19.67 -2.81
N GLU A 174 -4.35 20.82 -3.41
CA GLU A 174 -4.35 22.14 -2.75
C GLU A 174 -5.77 22.72 -2.71
N ASP A 175 -6.43 22.83 -3.88
CA ASP A 175 -7.80 23.33 -3.99
C ASP A 175 -8.49 22.74 -5.23
N LYS A 176 -9.57 21.99 -5.00
CA LYS A 176 -10.33 21.31 -6.07
C LYS A 176 -11.10 22.32 -6.95
N ASP A 177 -11.68 23.34 -6.35
CA ASP A 177 -12.52 24.31 -7.04
C ASP A 177 -11.64 25.28 -7.85
N ALA A 178 -10.55 25.77 -7.28
CA ALA A 178 -9.56 26.55 -8.00
C ALA A 178 -8.92 25.78 -9.17
N ALA A 179 -8.56 24.51 -8.96
CA ALA A 179 -8.02 23.66 -10.03
C ALA A 179 -9.04 23.50 -11.17
N GLN A 180 -10.32 23.34 -10.86
CA GLN A 180 -11.38 23.24 -11.87
C GLN A 180 -11.54 24.52 -12.67
N LEU A 181 -11.47 25.69 -12.01
CA LEU A 181 -11.50 26.99 -12.69
C LEU A 181 -10.32 27.18 -13.64
N MET A 182 -9.16 26.60 -13.32
CA MET A 182 -7.96 26.61 -14.17
C MET A 182 -8.01 25.55 -15.29
N GLY A 183 -9.16 24.86 -15.48
CA GLY A 183 -9.35 23.89 -16.55
C GLY A 183 -8.88 22.46 -16.23
N VAL A 184 -8.51 22.15 -14.98
CA VAL A 184 -8.13 20.81 -14.57
C VAL A 184 -9.38 19.93 -14.42
N ASN A 185 -9.41 18.78 -15.08
CA ASN A 185 -10.48 17.81 -14.90
C ASN A 185 -10.31 17.04 -13.57
N VAL A 186 -10.90 17.58 -12.49
CA VAL A 186 -10.81 17.02 -11.12
C VAL A 186 -11.28 15.57 -11.07
N ASN A 187 -12.36 15.22 -11.83
CA ASN A 187 -12.88 13.85 -11.86
C ASN A 187 -11.86 12.86 -12.43
N ALA A 188 -11.27 13.18 -13.58
CA ALA A 188 -10.27 12.32 -14.21
C ALA A 188 -8.99 12.23 -13.34
N THR A 189 -8.59 13.32 -12.69
CA THR A 189 -7.43 13.36 -11.79
C THR A 189 -7.62 12.44 -10.59
N ILE A 190 -8.79 12.47 -9.94
CA ILE A 190 -9.08 11.59 -8.80
C ILE A 190 -9.15 10.12 -9.25
N SER A 191 -9.84 9.82 -10.37
CA SER A 191 -9.87 8.45 -10.90
C SER A 191 -8.49 7.92 -11.25
N LEU A 192 -7.61 8.75 -11.81
CA LEU A 192 -6.21 8.38 -12.10
C LEU A 192 -5.43 8.11 -10.80
N THR A 193 -5.71 8.86 -9.73
CA THR A 193 -5.09 8.64 -8.42
C THR A 193 -5.46 7.27 -7.84
N PHE A 194 -6.74 6.90 -7.91
CA PHE A 194 -7.21 5.57 -7.49
C PHE A 194 -6.60 4.47 -8.36
N ALA A 195 -6.49 4.69 -9.68
CA ALA A 195 -5.87 3.77 -10.62
C ALA A 195 -4.41 3.47 -10.24
N ILE A 196 -3.61 4.52 -10.01
CA ILE A 196 -2.20 4.37 -9.60
C ILE A 196 -2.10 3.69 -8.24
N GLY A 197 -2.87 4.14 -7.24
CA GLY A 197 -2.88 3.54 -5.91
C GLY A 197 -3.21 2.05 -5.95
N SER A 198 -4.21 1.65 -6.72
CA SER A 198 -4.60 0.25 -6.87
C SER A 198 -3.57 -0.60 -7.63
N GLY A 199 -2.90 -0.02 -8.62
CA GLY A 199 -1.76 -0.68 -9.28
C GLY A 199 -0.59 -0.93 -8.32
N LEU A 200 -0.30 0.04 -7.42
CA LEU A 200 0.70 -0.12 -6.37
C LEU A 200 0.29 -1.20 -5.35
N ALA A 201 -1.00 -1.27 -5.00
CA ALA A 201 -1.54 -2.32 -4.13
C ALA A 201 -1.29 -3.72 -4.72
N ALA A 202 -1.48 -3.90 -6.03
CA ALA A 202 -1.18 -5.16 -6.70
C ALA A 202 0.30 -5.55 -6.57
N ILE A 203 1.22 -4.61 -6.83
CA ILE A 203 2.66 -4.86 -6.71
C ILE A 203 3.02 -5.22 -5.26
N ALA A 204 2.54 -4.44 -4.30
CA ALA A 204 2.79 -4.68 -2.88
C ALA A 204 2.26 -6.06 -2.44
N GLY A 205 1.06 -6.45 -2.88
CA GLY A 205 0.47 -7.75 -2.58
C GLY A 205 1.30 -8.91 -3.11
N VAL A 206 1.72 -8.84 -4.36
CA VAL A 206 2.56 -9.87 -4.99
C VAL A 206 3.90 -10.03 -4.25
N LEU A 207 4.54 -8.91 -3.87
CA LEU A 207 5.78 -8.94 -3.09
C LEU A 207 5.55 -9.49 -1.67
N PHE A 208 4.43 -9.12 -1.04
CA PHE A 208 4.04 -9.61 0.28
C PHE A 208 3.81 -11.13 0.24
N CYS A 209 2.99 -11.63 -0.68
CA CYS A 209 2.72 -13.06 -0.82
C CYS A 209 3.95 -13.86 -1.30
N SER A 210 4.88 -13.23 -2.00
CA SER A 210 6.17 -13.86 -2.35
C SER A 210 7.08 -14.04 -1.13
N ALA A 211 6.97 -13.16 -0.13
CA ALA A 211 7.68 -13.27 1.15
C ALA A 211 6.95 -14.18 2.15
N TYR A 212 5.62 -14.13 2.17
CA TYR A 212 4.74 -14.91 3.04
C TYR A 212 3.78 -15.74 2.17
N PRO A 213 4.10 -16.99 1.83
CA PRO A 213 3.44 -17.77 0.78
C PRO A 213 2.07 -18.33 1.19
N THR A 214 1.26 -17.52 1.84
CA THR A 214 -0.11 -17.84 2.26
C THR A 214 -1.10 -16.84 1.67
N LEU A 215 -2.12 -17.36 0.97
CA LEU A 215 -3.16 -16.54 0.36
C LEU A 215 -4.53 -16.97 0.87
N THR A 216 -5.25 -16.04 1.46
CA THR A 216 -6.63 -16.18 1.96
C THR A 216 -7.46 -14.97 1.53
N PRO A 217 -8.81 -15.01 1.60
CA PRO A 217 -9.66 -13.84 1.34
C PRO A 217 -9.39 -12.64 2.26
N TYR A 218 -8.59 -12.82 3.31
CA TYR A 218 -8.24 -11.78 4.29
C TYR A 218 -6.78 -11.33 4.23
N THR A 219 -5.99 -11.87 3.29
CA THR A 219 -4.52 -11.64 3.22
C THR A 219 -4.13 -10.16 3.15
N GLY A 220 -4.95 -9.32 2.51
CA GLY A 220 -4.67 -7.90 2.39
C GLY A 220 -5.11 -7.05 3.58
N SER A 221 -5.97 -7.57 4.47
CA SER A 221 -6.60 -6.79 5.55
C SER A 221 -5.57 -6.24 6.53
N MET A 222 -4.73 -7.09 7.14
CA MET A 222 -3.74 -6.64 8.12
C MET A 222 -2.63 -5.75 7.51
N PRO A 223 -2.01 -6.12 6.38
CA PRO A 223 -1.06 -5.22 5.71
C PRO A 223 -1.69 -3.88 5.31
N GLY A 224 -2.95 -3.89 4.85
CA GLY A 224 -3.69 -2.68 4.52
C GLY A 224 -3.91 -1.79 5.75
N ILE A 225 -4.45 -2.35 6.84
CA ILE A 225 -4.67 -1.60 8.07
C ILE A 225 -3.35 -1.04 8.64
N LYS A 226 -2.25 -1.79 8.62
CA LYS A 226 -0.93 -1.33 9.13
C LYS A 226 -0.27 -0.28 8.23
N ALA A 227 -0.48 -0.34 6.93
CA ALA A 227 0.10 0.64 6.02
C ALA A 227 -0.55 2.02 6.12
N PHE A 228 -1.79 2.11 6.60
CA PHE A 228 -2.41 3.41 6.91
C PHE A 228 -1.67 4.15 8.04
N PRO A 229 -1.43 3.54 9.23
CA PRO A 229 -0.49 4.07 10.22
C PRO A 229 0.87 4.47 9.64
N ALA A 230 1.44 3.65 8.75
CA ALA A 230 2.72 3.99 8.13
C ALA A 230 2.66 5.28 7.31
N ALA A 231 1.58 5.49 6.55
CA ALA A 231 1.35 6.73 5.81
C ALA A 231 1.17 7.94 6.76
N VAL A 232 0.42 7.77 7.86
CA VAL A 232 0.21 8.80 8.88
C VAL A 232 1.52 9.14 9.59
N PHE A 233 2.26 8.11 10.03
CA PHE A 233 3.56 8.25 10.68
C PHE A 233 4.55 9.02 9.82
N GLY A 234 4.59 8.72 8.52
CA GLY A 234 5.45 9.41 7.57
C GLY A 234 5.02 10.85 7.27
N GLY A 235 3.74 11.16 7.43
CA GLY A 235 3.08 12.40 7.05
C GLY A 235 2.27 12.23 5.77
N ILE A 236 0.95 12.15 5.92
CA ILE A 236 0.02 11.92 4.80
C ILE A 236 0.17 13.02 3.74
N GLY A 237 0.25 12.63 2.47
CA GLY A 237 0.49 13.52 1.34
C GLY A 237 1.97 13.67 0.96
N SER A 238 2.90 13.17 1.78
CA SER A 238 4.33 13.17 1.49
C SER A 238 4.80 11.81 1.00
N ILE A 239 5.21 11.70 -0.28
CA ILE A 239 5.74 10.45 -0.85
C ILE A 239 7.00 9.97 -0.09
N PRO A 240 8.02 10.82 0.17
CA PRO A 240 9.16 10.40 0.98
C PRO A 240 8.76 10.04 2.41
N GLY A 241 7.73 10.72 2.95
CA GLY A 241 7.18 10.43 4.26
C GLY A 241 6.62 9.00 4.33
N ALA A 242 5.78 8.61 3.38
CA ALA A 242 5.20 7.27 3.32
C ALA A 242 6.28 6.17 3.24
N LEU A 243 7.37 6.41 2.51
CA LEU A 243 8.50 5.48 2.47
C LEU A 243 9.15 5.33 3.84
N ILE A 244 9.54 6.44 4.47
CA ILE A 244 10.21 6.43 5.78
C ILE A 244 9.30 5.82 6.84
N GLY A 245 8.02 6.22 6.85
CA GLY A 245 7.01 5.69 7.77
C GLY A 245 6.82 4.18 7.61
N GLY A 246 6.73 3.69 6.37
CA GLY A 246 6.61 2.26 6.08
C GLY A 246 7.83 1.46 6.56
N ILE A 247 9.04 1.92 6.24
CA ILE A 247 10.28 1.26 6.64
C ILE A 247 10.42 1.23 8.16
N LEU A 248 10.21 2.36 8.82
CA LEU A 248 10.31 2.43 10.28
C LEU A 248 9.29 1.52 10.96
N LEU A 249 8.06 1.49 10.47
CA LEU A 249 7.00 0.64 11.02
C LEU A 249 7.32 -0.84 10.86
N GLY A 250 7.85 -1.27 9.70
CA GLY A 250 8.30 -2.64 9.49
C GLY A 250 9.47 -3.03 10.39
N ILE A 251 10.44 -2.12 10.63
CA ILE A 251 11.53 -2.35 11.57
C ILE A 251 10.99 -2.50 13.00
N ILE A 252 10.11 -1.60 13.43
CA ILE A 252 9.49 -1.66 14.77
C ILE A 252 8.72 -2.96 14.95
N GLU A 253 7.96 -3.40 13.94
CA GLU A 253 7.21 -4.64 14.01
C GLU A 253 8.11 -5.87 14.14
N ILE A 254 9.16 -5.99 13.32
CA ILE A 254 10.08 -7.14 13.38
C ILE A 254 10.88 -7.15 14.67
N LEU A 255 11.37 -6.00 15.13
CA LEU A 255 12.08 -5.92 16.41
C LEU A 255 11.13 -6.19 17.58
N GLY A 256 9.89 -5.70 17.54
CA GLY A 256 8.87 -6.00 18.54
C GLY A 256 8.56 -7.51 18.61
N ARG A 257 8.44 -8.18 17.47
CA ARG A 257 8.27 -9.64 17.40
C ARG A 257 9.45 -10.41 17.96
N ALA A 258 10.67 -9.94 17.68
CA ALA A 258 11.89 -10.65 18.04
C ALA A 258 12.29 -10.49 19.52
N TYR A 259 12.08 -9.31 20.09
CA TYR A 259 12.58 -8.96 21.44
C TYR A 259 11.50 -8.85 22.53
N ILE A 260 10.23 -8.62 22.14
CA ILE A 260 9.15 -8.44 23.10
C ILE A 260 8.17 -9.61 23.02
N SER A 261 7.36 -9.67 21.97
CA SER A 261 6.39 -10.73 21.75
C SER A 261 5.83 -10.71 20.33
N SER A 262 5.76 -11.87 19.69
CA SER A 262 5.11 -12.00 18.39
C SER A 262 3.60 -11.73 18.45
N GLN A 263 2.95 -12.02 19.58
CA GLN A 263 1.51 -11.78 19.77
C GLN A 263 1.19 -10.30 19.98
N LEU A 264 2.12 -9.55 20.60
CA LEU A 264 1.96 -8.12 20.89
C LEU A 264 2.50 -7.23 19.78
N SER A 265 3.04 -7.77 18.70
CA SER A 265 3.66 -6.98 17.62
C SER A 265 2.72 -5.95 17.02
N ASP A 266 1.47 -6.31 16.81
CA ASP A 266 0.45 -5.42 16.26
C ASP A 266 0.10 -4.30 17.26
N ALA A 267 -0.05 -4.64 18.53
CA ALA A 267 -0.28 -3.66 19.60
C ALA A 267 0.88 -2.66 19.71
N ILE A 268 2.12 -3.12 19.57
CA ILE A 268 3.32 -2.26 19.57
C ILE A 268 3.27 -1.28 18.40
N VAL A 269 2.95 -1.76 17.20
CA VAL A 269 2.83 -0.91 16.00
C VAL A 269 1.80 0.20 16.20
N PHE A 270 0.61 -0.15 16.69
CA PHE A 270 -0.44 0.85 16.92
C PHE A 270 -0.12 1.76 18.12
N ALA A 271 0.52 1.27 19.17
CA ALA A 271 0.97 2.11 20.30
C ALA A 271 1.99 3.15 19.83
N VAL A 272 2.97 2.76 19.02
CA VAL A 272 3.94 3.70 18.43
C VAL A 272 3.23 4.76 17.58
N LEU A 273 2.23 4.37 16.78
CA LEU A 273 1.43 5.33 16.02
C LEU A 273 0.78 6.36 16.95
N ILE A 274 0.11 5.91 18.02
CA ILE A 274 -0.55 6.81 18.98
C ILE A 274 0.46 7.79 19.58
N VAL A 275 1.62 7.30 20.03
CA VAL A 275 2.68 8.15 20.59
C VAL A 275 3.15 9.19 19.56
N VAL A 276 3.37 8.78 18.31
CA VAL A 276 3.81 9.71 17.26
C VAL A 276 2.76 10.77 16.97
N LEU A 277 1.47 10.39 16.90
CA LEU A 277 0.39 11.36 16.68
C LEU A 277 0.22 12.35 17.85
N LEU A 278 0.47 11.91 19.08
CA LEU A 278 0.44 12.79 20.25
C LEU A 278 1.60 13.80 20.24
N VAL A 279 2.79 13.38 19.80
CA VAL A 279 3.99 14.22 19.77
C VAL A 279 4.05 15.09 18.50
N LYS A 280 3.69 14.50 17.34
CA LYS A 280 3.77 15.16 16.04
C LYS A 280 2.57 14.77 15.15
N PRO A 281 1.41 15.43 15.31
CA PRO A 281 0.17 15.06 14.64
C PRO A 281 0.24 15.14 13.11
N THR A 282 1.20 15.91 12.55
CA THR A 282 1.44 15.99 11.10
C THR A 282 2.29 14.84 10.56
N GLY A 283 2.80 13.94 11.41
CA GLY A 283 3.79 12.94 11.03
C GLY A 283 5.21 13.51 10.84
N ILE A 284 6.18 12.64 10.49
CA ILE A 284 7.61 13.01 10.43
C ILE A 284 7.88 14.09 9.36
N LEU A 285 7.34 13.92 8.16
CA LEU A 285 7.55 14.82 7.00
C LEU A 285 6.24 15.48 6.51
N GLY A 286 5.20 15.50 7.32
CA GLY A 286 3.95 16.17 7.01
C GLY A 286 4.10 17.70 7.03
N LYS A 287 3.41 18.38 6.12
CA LYS A 287 3.31 19.85 6.10
C LYS A 287 2.22 20.30 7.08
N GLN A 288 2.48 21.33 7.87
CA GLN A 288 1.43 22.01 8.61
C GLN A 288 0.53 22.74 7.60
N ILE A 289 -0.74 22.39 7.58
CA ILE A 289 -1.74 23.12 6.81
C ILE A 289 -2.13 24.29 7.71
N HIS A 290 -1.66 25.50 7.38
CA HIS A 290 -2.22 26.73 7.95
C HIS A 290 -3.55 26.97 7.21
N GLU A 291 -4.66 26.80 7.92
CA GLU A 291 -5.94 27.32 7.41
C GLU A 291 -5.78 28.83 7.20
N LYS A 292 -5.87 29.24 5.94
CA LYS A 292 -5.99 30.68 5.64
C LYS A 292 -7.38 31.07 6.08
N VAL A 293 -7.48 31.81 7.18
CA VAL A 293 -8.69 32.51 7.64
C VAL A 293 -9.07 33.57 6.60
#